data_53796c72a4d03a70994bfbebec121521
#
_entry.id   53796c72a4d03a70994bfbebec121521
#
_cell.length_a   1.000
_cell.length_b   1.000
_cell.length_c   1.000
_cell.angle_alpha   90.00
_cell.angle_beta   90.00
_cell.angle_gamma   90.00
#
_symmetry.space_group_name_H-M   'P 1'
#
loop_
_entity.id
_entity.type
_entity.pdbx_description
1 polymer ?
#
loop_
_entity_poly.entity_id
_entity_poly.type
_entity_poly.pdbx_seq_one_letter_code
_entity_poly.pdbx_strand_id
1 'polypeptide(L)'
;MKQLLLTALVAASLCGACRPAATSPADDVAEYQPRWRSHTVDSTQYRKVFLAGTIDMGRSADWQAALVARFRDSVGGRWLFFNPRRREFRASPAEMEHQVAWELAHLEAADLIVMNLLGDSRSPISLLELGLHARSGRLLVACSPDYYRYDNVRITCRRYGIPLYDTLDDLLDDLLRRTDR
;
A
#
# COMPACT_ATOMS: atom_id res chain seq x y z
N MET A 1 -47.67 -3.52 -68.18
CA MET A 1 -47.08 -4.36 -67.12
C MET A 1 -45.73 -3.80 -66.75
N LYS A 2 -45.61 -3.00 -65.66
CA LYS A 2 -44.38 -2.39 -65.20
C LYS A 2 -44.06 -3.06 -63.85
N GLN A 3 -42.94 -3.79 -63.81
CA GLN A 3 -42.37 -4.35 -62.58
C GLN A 3 -41.63 -3.27 -61.84
N LEU A 4 -42.03 -3.02 -60.59
CA LEU A 4 -41.27 -2.22 -59.62
C LEU A 4 -40.24 -3.14 -58.94
N LEU A 5 -38.96 -2.81 -59.13
CA LEU A 5 -37.89 -3.37 -58.32
C LEU A 5 -37.77 -2.58 -57.01
N LEU A 6 -37.99 -3.27 -55.90
CA LEU A 6 -37.84 -2.74 -54.53
C LEU A 6 -36.40 -3.04 -54.08
N THR A 7 -35.53 -2.03 -54.05
CA THR A 7 -34.19 -2.14 -53.47
C THR A 7 -34.25 -1.96 -51.96
N ALA A 8 -34.00 -3.03 -51.21
CA ALA A 8 -33.89 -2.98 -49.76
C ALA A 8 -32.49 -2.44 -49.39
N LEU A 9 -32.49 -1.30 -48.71
CA LEU A 9 -31.28 -0.69 -48.13
C LEU A 9 -31.02 -1.35 -46.76
N VAL A 10 -29.95 -2.17 -46.67
CA VAL A 10 -29.52 -2.74 -45.40
C VAL A 10 -28.66 -1.69 -44.73
N ALA A 11 -29.18 -1.07 -43.67
CA ALA A 11 -28.43 -0.19 -42.77
C ALA A 11 -27.55 -1.04 -41.85
N ALA A 12 -26.26 -1.08 -42.11
CA ALA A 12 -25.28 -1.66 -41.20
C ALA A 12 -25.14 -0.77 -39.98
N SER A 13 -25.71 -1.19 -38.87
CA SER A 13 -25.53 -0.56 -37.56
C SER A 13 -24.12 -0.83 -37.08
N LEU A 14 -23.23 0.15 -37.20
CA LEU A 14 -21.90 0.15 -36.56
C LEU A 14 -22.10 0.28 -35.04
N CYS A 15 -22.19 -0.88 -34.38
CA CYS A 15 -22.09 -0.94 -32.94
C CYS A 15 -20.63 -0.58 -32.57
N GLY A 16 -20.42 0.69 -32.25
CA GLY A 16 -19.14 1.16 -31.73
C GLY A 16 -18.88 0.48 -30.40
N ALA A 17 -17.97 -0.50 -30.39
CA ALA A 17 -17.45 -1.08 -29.15
C ALA A 17 -16.90 0.05 -28.30
N CYS A 18 -17.61 0.37 -27.23
CA CYS A 18 -17.15 1.29 -26.19
C CYS A 18 -15.88 0.68 -25.60
N ARG A 19 -14.69 1.11 -26.05
CA ARG A 19 -13.43 0.77 -25.39
C ARG A 19 -13.51 1.39 -23.99
N PRO A 20 -13.31 0.62 -22.92
CA PRO A 20 -13.19 1.22 -21.60
C PRO A 20 -12.07 2.27 -21.68
N ALA A 21 -12.35 3.47 -21.17
CA ALA A 21 -11.35 4.52 -21.04
C ALA A 21 -10.16 3.94 -20.30
N ALA A 22 -8.95 4.12 -20.84
CA ALA A 22 -7.72 3.76 -20.15
C ALA A 22 -7.70 4.55 -18.82
N THR A 23 -7.73 3.85 -17.70
CA THR A 23 -7.60 4.45 -16.38
C THR A 23 -6.24 5.18 -16.33
N SER A 24 -6.25 6.40 -15.80
CA SER A 24 -5.01 7.13 -15.56
C SER A 24 -4.16 6.37 -14.54
N PRO A 25 -2.82 6.31 -14.67
CA PRO A 25 -1.96 5.68 -13.65
C PRO A 25 -2.21 6.19 -12.23
N ALA A 26 -2.70 7.42 -12.08
CA ALA A 26 -3.09 8.00 -10.79
C ALA A 26 -4.30 7.30 -10.14
N ASP A 27 -5.18 6.67 -10.93
CA ASP A 27 -6.37 5.95 -10.44
C ASP A 27 -6.03 4.52 -9.98
N ASP A 28 -4.83 4.02 -10.29
CA ASP A 28 -4.38 2.68 -9.92
C ASP A 28 -3.72 2.61 -8.53
N VAL A 29 -3.49 3.76 -7.88
CA VAL A 29 -2.93 3.82 -6.52
C VAL A 29 -3.90 4.48 -5.57
N ALA A 30 -4.49 3.67 -4.69
CA ALA A 30 -5.40 4.10 -3.64
C ALA A 30 -4.71 4.07 -2.27
N GLU A 31 -5.19 4.90 -1.34
CA GLU A 31 -4.69 4.97 0.03
C GLU A 31 -5.85 5.00 1.03
N TYR A 32 -5.78 4.16 2.08
CA TYR A 32 -6.70 4.14 3.20
C TYR A 32 -6.00 4.53 4.48
N GLN A 33 -6.61 5.46 5.20
CA GLN A 33 -6.17 5.89 6.53
C GLN A 33 -7.28 5.65 7.57
N PRO A 34 -6.96 5.49 8.85
CA PRO A 34 -7.96 5.40 9.91
C PRO A 34 -8.89 6.62 9.88
N ARG A 35 -10.18 6.40 10.01
CA ARG A 35 -11.23 7.43 9.95
C ARG A 35 -11.37 8.19 8.63
N TRP A 36 -10.67 7.81 7.60
CA TRP A 36 -10.99 8.31 6.28
C TRP A 36 -12.31 7.70 5.82
N ARG A 37 -13.26 8.54 5.46
CA ARG A 37 -14.47 8.09 4.77
C ARG A 37 -14.02 7.62 3.39
N SER A 38 -13.93 6.31 3.27
CA SER A 38 -13.38 5.62 2.13
C SER A 38 -14.06 6.01 0.82
N HIS A 39 -13.28 6.32 -0.17
CA HIS A 39 -13.68 5.98 -1.52
C HIS A 39 -13.78 4.45 -1.56
N THR A 40 -14.96 3.93 -1.86
CA THR A 40 -15.18 2.49 -2.00
C THR A 40 -14.50 2.02 -3.27
N VAL A 41 -13.20 1.68 -3.18
CA VAL A 41 -12.56 0.90 -4.23
C VAL A 41 -12.86 -0.58 -3.99
N ASP A 42 -13.14 -1.31 -5.05
CA ASP A 42 -13.19 -2.77 -4.97
C ASP A 42 -11.78 -3.29 -4.66
N SER A 43 -11.50 -3.47 -3.38
CA SER A 43 -10.17 -3.85 -2.88
C SER A 43 -9.71 -5.24 -3.35
N THR A 44 -10.61 -6.06 -3.95
CA THR A 44 -10.27 -7.39 -4.47
C THR A 44 -9.34 -7.31 -5.68
N GLN A 45 -9.36 -6.18 -6.39
CA GLN A 45 -8.53 -5.95 -7.58
C GLN A 45 -7.18 -5.29 -7.27
N TYR A 46 -6.91 -4.98 -5.99
CA TYR A 46 -5.71 -4.26 -5.58
C TYR A 46 -4.75 -5.17 -4.80
N ARG A 47 -3.46 -5.00 -5.06
CA ARG A 47 -2.43 -5.52 -4.18
C ARG A 47 -2.34 -4.60 -2.97
N LYS A 48 -2.53 -5.15 -1.77
CA LYS A 48 -2.66 -4.41 -0.52
C LYS A 48 -1.34 -4.34 0.21
N VAL A 49 -0.90 -3.15 0.55
CA VAL A 49 0.36 -2.90 1.26
C VAL A 49 0.08 -2.14 2.54
N PHE A 50 0.47 -2.68 3.69
CA PHE A 50 0.43 -1.95 4.96
C PHE A 50 1.75 -1.23 5.20
N LEU A 51 1.70 0.06 5.57
CA LEU A 51 2.86 0.92 5.81
C LEU A 51 3.17 1.00 7.31
N ALA A 52 3.83 -0.04 7.83
CA ALA A 52 4.25 -0.12 9.22
C ALA A 52 5.53 0.69 9.51
N GLY A 53 5.78 1.03 10.75
CA GLY A 53 7.03 1.67 11.14
C GLY A 53 6.87 3.00 11.84
N THR A 54 7.91 3.84 11.77
CA THR A 54 7.99 5.08 12.50
C THR A 54 6.93 6.09 12.07
N ILE A 55 6.16 6.58 13.06
CA ILE A 55 5.21 7.69 12.90
C ILE A 55 5.47 8.76 13.97
N ASP A 56 5.84 8.36 15.20
CA ASP A 56 6.17 9.21 16.35
C ASP A 56 5.12 10.32 16.60
N MET A 57 3.85 9.93 16.57
CA MET A 57 2.72 10.86 16.72
C MET A 57 2.77 12.02 15.68
N GLY A 58 3.23 11.73 14.47
CA GLY A 58 3.34 12.68 13.36
C GLY A 58 4.61 13.54 13.38
N ARG A 59 5.52 13.38 14.34
CA ARG A 59 6.75 14.18 14.43
C ARG A 59 7.88 13.71 13.51
N SER A 60 7.88 12.43 13.12
CA SER A 60 8.86 11.90 12.17
C SER A 60 8.55 12.39 10.74
N ALA A 61 9.54 12.28 9.85
CA ALA A 61 9.32 12.49 8.41
C ALA A 61 8.15 11.63 7.91
N ASP A 62 7.34 12.18 7.00
CA ASP A 62 6.21 11.46 6.38
C ASP A 62 6.72 10.61 5.22
N TRP A 63 7.45 9.55 5.57
CA TRP A 63 7.97 8.59 4.61
C TRP A 63 6.86 7.79 3.92
N GLN A 64 5.71 7.63 4.57
CA GLN A 64 4.56 6.95 4.01
C GLN A 64 4.03 7.70 2.78
N ALA A 65 3.80 9.01 2.91
CA ALA A 65 3.37 9.83 1.79
C ALA A 65 4.39 9.85 0.64
N ALA A 66 5.69 9.91 0.96
CA ALA A 66 6.76 9.87 -0.03
C ALA A 66 6.79 8.53 -0.79
N LEU A 67 6.60 7.40 -0.09
CA LEU A 67 6.51 6.08 -0.70
C LEU A 67 5.32 5.99 -1.65
N VAL A 68 4.13 6.39 -1.21
CA VAL A 68 2.91 6.34 -2.04
C VAL A 68 3.06 7.21 -3.29
N ALA A 69 3.65 8.41 -3.16
CA ALA A 69 3.91 9.28 -4.30
C ALA A 69 4.84 8.61 -5.33
N ARG A 70 5.94 8.00 -4.87
CA ARG A 70 6.88 7.29 -5.76
C ARG A 70 6.21 6.13 -6.50
N PHE A 71 5.27 5.43 -5.87
CA PHE A 71 4.49 4.38 -6.52
C PHE A 71 3.58 4.93 -7.63
N ARG A 72 2.92 6.07 -7.41
CA ARG A 72 2.08 6.71 -8.43
C ARG A 72 2.83 7.07 -9.70
N ASP A 73 4.11 7.42 -9.53
CA ASP A 73 4.95 7.88 -10.64
C ASP A 73 5.67 6.74 -11.38
N SER A 74 5.78 5.54 -10.77
CA SER A 74 6.75 4.54 -11.23
C SER A 74 6.17 3.16 -11.51
N VAL A 75 4.94 2.84 -11.13
CA VAL A 75 4.46 1.44 -11.13
C VAL A 75 3.16 1.27 -11.89
N GLY A 76 3.12 0.25 -12.75
CA GLY A 76 1.88 -0.28 -13.30
C GLY A 76 1.17 -1.20 -12.29
N GLY A 77 -0.15 -1.39 -12.47
CA GLY A 77 -0.96 -2.24 -11.62
C GLY A 77 -1.67 -1.49 -10.49
N ARG A 78 -2.60 -2.18 -9.83
CA ARG A 78 -3.48 -1.58 -8.82
C ARG A 78 -2.94 -1.83 -7.42
N TRP A 79 -2.64 -0.74 -6.71
CA TRP A 79 -2.05 -0.74 -5.37
C TRP A 79 -2.95 -0.03 -4.37
N LEU A 80 -3.23 -0.68 -3.25
CA LEU A 80 -3.95 -0.11 -2.12
C LEU A 80 -3.04 -0.05 -0.91
N PHE A 81 -2.71 1.15 -0.48
CA PHE A 81 -1.88 1.38 0.70
C PHE A 81 -2.75 1.61 1.94
N PHE A 82 -2.53 0.79 2.96
CA PHE A 82 -3.06 1.00 4.30
C PHE A 82 -2.04 1.83 5.08
N ASN A 83 -2.33 3.12 5.26
CA ASN A 83 -1.46 4.06 5.94
C ASN A 83 -2.00 4.39 7.33
N PRO A 84 -1.37 3.92 8.42
CA PRO A 84 -1.84 4.19 9.79
C PRO A 84 -1.61 5.63 10.23
N ARG A 85 -0.78 6.41 9.49
CA ARG A 85 -0.48 7.81 9.83
C ARG A 85 -1.70 8.70 9.62
N ARG A 86 -2.07 9.44 10.68
CA ARG A 86 -3.18 10.39 10.66
C ARG A 86 -2.66 11.81 10.75
N ARG A 87 -3.30 12.73 10.04
CA ARG A 87 -2.98 14.17 10.15
C ARG A 87 -3.30 14.73 11.52
N GLU A 88 -4.41 14.27 12.10
CA GLU A 88 -4.86 14.66 13.43
C GLU A 88 -5.13 13.42 14.25
N PHE A 89 -4.49 13.33 15.39
CA PHE A 89 -4.73 12.29 16.38
C PHE A 89 -4.92 12.93 17.76
N ARG A 90 -6.11 12.78 18.31
CA ARG A 90 -6.42 13.16 19.68
C ARG A 90 -6.54 11.89 20.50
N ALA A 91 -5.57 11.66 21.36
CA ALA A 91 -5.56 10.48 22.20
C ALA A 91 -6.76 10.49 23.16
N SER A 92 -7.62 9.49 23.00
CA SER A 92 -8.65 9.09 23.96
C SER A 92 -8.74 7.57 23.95
N PRO A 93 -9.30 6.91 24.99
CA PRO A 93 -9.45 5.45 24.97
C PRO A 93 -10.18 4.94 23.72
N ALA A 94 -11.27 5.58 23.33
CA ALA A 94 -12.04 5.19 22.14
C ALA A 94 -11.26 5.40 20.82
N GLU A 95 -10.46 6.47 20.71
CA GLU A 95 -9.61 6.70 19.52
C GLU A 95 -8.47 5.69 19.45
N MET A 96 -7.88 5.33 20.59
CA MET A 96 -6.84 4.30 20.67
C MET A 96 -7.39 2.92 20.28
N GLU A 97 -8.54 2.54 20.82
CA GLU A 97 -9.19 1.28 20.47
C GLU A 97 -9.48 1.20 18.96
N HIS A 98 -10.05 2.28 18.40
CA HIS A 98 -10.32 2.35 16.95
C HIS A 98 -9.02 2.25 16.13
N GLN A 99 -7.97 2.98 16.52
CA GLN A 99 -6.68 2.96 15.81
C GLN A 99 -6.07 1.57 15.80
N VAL A 100 -5.96 0.95 16.99
CA VAL A 100 -5.35 -0.38 17.13
C VAL A 100 -6.17 -1.45 16.39
N ALA A 101 -7.50 -1.42 16.51
CA ALA A 101 -8.36 -2.35 15.80
C ALA A 101 -8.23 -2.19 14.28
N TRP A 102 -8.14 -0.95 13.78
CA TRP A 102 -7.93 -0.66 12.38
C TRP A 102 -6.56 -1.18 11.90
N GLU A 103 -5.49 -0.92 12.65
CA GLU A 103 -4.13 -1.39 12.31
C GLU A 103 -4.06 -2.90 12.25
N LEU A 104 -4.54 -3.61 13.26
CA LEU A 104 -4.54 -5.07 13.29
C LEU A 104 -5.32 -5.67 12.11
N ALA A 105 -6.54 -5.16 11.83
CA ALA A 105 -7.35 -5.67 10.74
C ALA A 105 -6.68 -5.47 9.37
N HIS A 106 -5.99 -4.34 9.16
CA HIS A 106 -5.34 -4.04 7.88
C HIS A 106 -3.97 -4.70 7.75
N LEU A 107 -3.24 -4.93 8.84
CA LEU A 107 -2.05 -5.78 8.86
C LEU A 107 -2.39 -7.23 8.47
N GLU A 108 -3.51 -7.75 8.94
CA GLU A 108 -3.98 -9.09 8.56
C GLU A 108 -4.42 -9.15 7.10
N ALA A 109 -5.12 -8.12 6.60
CA ALA A 109 -5.65 -8.04 5.24
C ALA A 109 -4.59 -7.71 4.18
N ALA A 110 -3.40 -7.23 4.56
CA ALA A 110 -2.36 -6.83 3.62
C ALA A 110 -1.70 -8.04 2.97
N ASP A 111 -1.41 -7.93 1.67
CA ASP A 111 -0.60 -8.90 0.92
C ASP A 111 0.90 -8.72 1.20
N LEU A 112 1.28 -7.49 1.57
CA LEU A 112 2.65 -7.11 1.88
C LEU A 112 2.66 -6.10 3.03
N ILE A 113 3.66 -6.18 3.90
CA ILE A 113 3.89 -5.22 4.99
C ILE A 113 5.26 -4.59 4.76
N VAL A 114 5.27 -3.31 4.43
CA VAL A 114 6.48 -2.50 4.33
C VAL A 114 6.68 -1.80 5.66
N MET A 115 7.80 -2.08 6.32
CA MET A 115 8.14 -1.48 7.62
C MET A 115 9.39 -0.62 7.50
N ASN A 116 9.30 0.63 8.00
CA ASN A 116 10.45 1.55 8.03
C ASN A 116 10.72 2.05 9.44
N LEU A 117 11.91 1.71 9.98
CA LEU A 117 12.37 2.07 11.33
C LEU A 117 13.48 3.12 11.24
N LEU A 118 13.16 4.36 11.63
CA LEU A 118 14.08 5.49 11.57
C LEU A 118 15.02 5.51 12.79
N GLY A 119 16.27 5.93 12.58
CA GLY A 119 17.33 5.90 13.59
C GLY A 119 17.06 6.72 14.85
N ASP A 120 16.34 7.83 14.73
CA ASP A 120 16.00 8.75 15.81
C ASP A 120 14.71 8.39 16.56
N SER A 121 14.08 7.27 16.22
CA SER A 121 12.79 6.81 16.76
C SER A 121 12.93 5.59 17.66
N ARG A 122 11.94 5.39 18.52
CA ARG A 122 11.81 4.14 19.30
C ARG A 122 10.83 3.15 18.70
N SER A 123 9.79 3.61 18.07
CA SER A 123 8.76 2.82 17.35
C SER A 123 8.37 1.49 18.05
N PRO A 124 7.98 1.51 19.33
CA PRO A 124 7.75 0.27 20.09
C PRO A 124 6.60 -0.57 19.52
N ILE A 125 5.58 0.07 18.95
CA ILE A 125 4.44 -0.63 18.34
C ILE A 125 4.90 -1.34 17.07
N SER A 126 5.76 -0.72 16.27
CA SER A 126 6.31 -1.36 15.07
C SER A 126 7.15 -2.60 15.40
N LEU A 127 7.85 -2.60 16.57
CA LEU A 127 8.53 -3.82 17.03
C LEU A 127 7.55 -4.93 17.43
N LEU A 128 6.39 -4.58 18.02
CA LEU A 128 5.32 -5.53 18.28
C LEU A 128 4.76 -6.11 16.98
N GLU A 129 4.48 -5.27 16.00
CA GLU A 129 3.98 -5.67 14.67
C GLU A 129 4.99 -6.56 13.92
N LEU A 130 6.29 -6.22 13.98
CA LEU A 130 7.36 -7.06 13.46
C LEU A 130 7.30 -8.46 14.06
N GLY A 131 7.17 -8.57 15.40
CA GLY A 131 7.06 -9.85 16.09
C GLY A 131 5.82 -10.64 15.69
N LEU A 132 4.65 -10.00 15.61
CA LEU A 132 3.38 -10.61 15.24
C LEU A 132 3.42 -11.19 13.81
N HIS A 133 4.07 -10.49 12.88
CA HIS A 133 4.08 -10.86 11.46
C HIS A 133 5.39 -11.48 10.96
N ALA A 134 6.38 -11.72 11.84
CA ALA A 134 7.69 -12.27 11.47
C ALA A 134 7.61 -13.58 10.68
N ARG A 135 6.60 -14.41 10.93
CA ARG A 135 6.41 -15.73 10.27
C ARG A 135 5.50 -15.67 9.04
N SER A 136 4.94 -14.50 8.72
CA SER A 136 3.93 -14.37 7.67
C SER A 136 4.49 -14.51 6.24
N GLY A 137 5.79 -14.31 6.05
CA GLY A 137 6.42 -14.21 4.73
C GLY A 137 6.07 -12.93 3.96
N ARG A 138 5.37 -11.96 4.59
CA ARG A 138 4.85 -10.75 3.96
C ARG A 138 5.62 -9.48 4.31
N LEU A 139 6.62 -9.57 5.21
CA LEU A 139 7.40 -8.41 5.67
C LEU A 139 8.56 -8.07 4.73
N LEU A 140 8.72 -6.78 4.44
CA LEU A 140 9.95 -6.13 3.99
C LEU A 140 10.29 -5.05 5.00
N VAL A 141 11.52 -5.02 5.50
CA VAL A 141 11.94 -4.12 6.58
C VAL A 141 13.09 -3.24 6.13
N ALA A 142 12.92 -1.93 6.18
CA ALA A 142 14.01 -0.95 6.22
C ALA A 142 14.25 -0.56 7.67
N CYS A 143 15.50 -0.64 8.11
CA CYS A 143 15.89 -0.27 9.48
C CYS A 143 17.23 0.46 9.45
N SER A 144 17.22 1.73 9.85
CA SER A 144 18.48 2.49 9.96
C SER A 144 19.47 1.77 10.87
N PRO A 145 20.75 1.65 10.50
CA PRO A 145 21.78 1.10 11.37
C PRO A 145 21.89 1.84 12.72
N ASP A 146 21.47 3.11 12.78
CA ASP A 146 21.44 3.93 14.00
C ASP A 146 20.22 3.67 14.87
N TYR A 147 19.29 2.81 14.44
CA TYR A 147 18.11 2.47 15.24
C TYR A 147 18.53 1.76 16.54
N TYR A 148 18.03 2.24 17.69
CA TYR A 148 18.48 1.79 19.02
C TYR A 148 18.35 0.27 19.27
N ARG A 149 17.53 -0.45 18.50
CA ARG A 149 17.33 -1.90 18.52
C ARG A 149 17.68 -2.57 17.20
N TYR A 150 18.54 -1.97 16.42
CA TYR A 150 18.95 -2.49 15.11
C TYR A 150 19.34 -3.98 15.17
N ASP A 151 20.17 -4.40 16.13
CA ASP A 151 20.56 -5.81 16.26
C ASP A 151 19.40 -6.76 16.55
N ASN A 152 18.41 -6.32 17.35
CA ASN A 152 17.21 -7.13 17.58
C ASN A 152 16.43 -7.32 16.28
N VAL A 153 16.25 -6.25 15.50
CA VAL A 153 15.57 -6.28 14.18
C VAL A 153 16.35 -7.18 13.22
N ARG A 154 17.65 -6.95 13.06
CA ARG A 154 18.52 -7.68 12.15
C ARG A 154 18.55 -9.19 12.45
N ILE A 155 18.70 -9.57 13.73
CA ILE A 155 18.73 -10.97 14.14
C ILE A 155 17.37 -11.64 13.90
N THR A 156 16.28 -10.94 14.19
CA THR A 156 14.91 -11.41 13.93
C THR A 156 14.67 -11.59 12.43
N CYS A 157 15.00 -10.59 11.61
CA CYS A 157 14.85 -10.68 10.16
C CYS A 157 15.63 -11.86 9.60
N ARG A 158 16.89 -12.03 10.00
CA ARG A 158 17.70 -13.17 9.57
C ARG A 158 17.10 -14.52 9.99
N ARG A 159 16.56 -14.60 11.23
CA ARG A 159 15.97 -15.85 11.76
C ARG A 159 14.75 -16.29 10.97
N TYR A 160 13.94 -15.35 10.48
CA TYR A 160 12.69 -15.62 9.81
C TYR A 160 12.73 -15.39 8.28
N GLY A 161 13.92 -15.12 7.72
CA GLY A 161 14.08 -14.91 6.28
C GLY A 161 13.42 -13.63 5.77
N ILE A 162 13.27 -12.61 6.63
CA ILE A 162 12.69 -11.32 6.28
C ILE A 162 13.76 -10.48 5.56
N PRO A 163 13.49 -9.97 4.34
CA PRO A 163 14.39 -9.02 3.69
C PRO A 163 14.58 -7.77 4.55
N LEU A 164 15.84 -7.43 4.81
CA LEU A 164 16.23 -6.26 5.59
C LEU A 164 17.12 -5.35 4.75
N TYR A 165 16.83 -4.06 4.79
CA TYR A 165 17.53 -2.99 4.08
C TYR A 165 17.95 -1.91 5.08
N ASP A 166 19.08 -1.24 4.84
CA ASP A 166 19.55 -0.16 5.70
C ASP A 166 18.78 1.14 5.45
N THR A 167 18.20 1.29 4.26
CA THR A 167 17.41 2.46 3.87
C THR A 167 16.07 2.10 3.26
N LEU A 168 15.11 3.05 3.31
CA LEU A 168 13.82 2.90 2.63
C LEU A 168 14.00 2.87 1.11
N ASP A 169 14.95 3.62 0.57
CA ASP A 169 15.20 3.66 -0.88
C ASP A 169 15.66 2.30 -1.42
N ASP A 170 16.57 1.61 -0.73
CA ASP A 170 17.00 0.26 -1.10
C ASP A 170 15.83 -0.73 -1.07
N LEU A 171 14.97 -0.63 -0.05
CA LEU A 171 13.74 -1.45 0.03
C LEU A 171 12.82 -1.17 -1.15
N LEU A 172 12.59 0.11 -1.47
CA LEU A 172 11.70 0.51 -2.57
C LEU A 172 12.22 0.05 -3.92
N ASP A 173 13.51 0.19 -4.17
CA ASP A 173 14.14 -0.27 -5.41
C ASP A 173 13.98 -1.79 -5.59
N ASP A 174 14.07 -2.57 -4.52
CA ASP A 174 13.82 -4.01 -4.58
C ASP A 174 12.33 -4.32 -4.79
N LEU A 175 11.45 -3.60 -4.10
CA LEU A 175 10.00 -3.76 -4.24
C LEU A 175 9.55 -3.45 -5.68
N LEU A 176 10.02 -2.37 -6.28
CA LEU A 176 9.72 -1.99 -7.66
C LEU A 176 10.20 -3.07 -8.65
N ARG A 177 11.42 -3.59 -8.49
CA ARG A 177 11.93 -4.69 -9.34
C ARG A 177 11.10 -5.97 -9.24
N ARG A 178 10.44 -6.24 -8.11
CA ARG A 178 9.56 -7.41 -7.92
C ARG A 178 8.20 -7.23 -8.56
N THR A 179 7.78 -6.00 -8.80
CA THR A 179 6.47 -5.67 -9.39
C THR A 179 6.49 -5.71 -10.92
N ASP A 180 7.67 -5.55 -11.53
CA ASP A 180 7.85 -5.59 -12.98
C ASP A 180 7.94 -7.03 -13.56
N ARG A 181 7.79 -8.05 -12.70
CA ARG A 181 7.82 -9.47 -13.08
C ARG A 181 6.45 -10.12 -13.01
#